data_be28247466c366184df1a5eb8be2d1d3
#
_entry.id   be28247466c366184df1a5eb8be2d1d3
#
_cell.length_a   1.000
_cell.length_b   1.000
_cell.length_c   1.000
_cell.angle_alpha   90.00
_cell.angle_beta   90.00
_cell.angle_gamma   90.00
#
_symmetry.space_group_name_H-M   'P 1'
#
loop_
_entity.id
_entity.type
_entity.pdbx_description
1 polymer ?
#
loop_
_entity_poly.entity_id
_entity_poly.type
_entity_poly.pdbx_seq_one_letter_code
_entity_poly.pdbx_strand_id
1 'polypeptide(L)'
;IGLALFFIPGFEVMKWRDFEKSINWSAFFLPASMISIGSAITSSGLSQWIAQVVFPASMNLPVALVVGFISFLTFLLLIPIPVAPALVTMLGIPLIEFATGAGISPVLLVITLGLTAANCYLLPLDTVPIMTYATGAYKMFDMPKASVWIQLLFVVMASIWVPIAGMLLGII
;
A
#
# COMPACT_ATOMS: atom_id res chain seq x y z
N ILE A 1 -0.07 21.67 -17.07
CA ILE A 1 0.58 22.70 -17.93
C ILE A 1 1.65 22.03 -18.80
N GLY A 2 2.60 21.24 -18.26
CA GLY A 2 3.66 20.60 -19.05
C GLY A 2 3.16 19.72 -20.20
N LEU A 3 2.11 18.93 -19.97
CA LEU A 3 1.51 18.07 -20.98
C LEU A 3 0.89 18.83 -22.14
N ALA A 4 0.32 20.01 -21.89
CA ALA A 4 -0.28 20.87 -22.93
C ALA A 4 0.76 21.39 -23.93
N LEU A 5 2.02 21.50 -23.52
CA LEU A 5 3.10 21.97 -24.40
C LEU A 5 3.38 21.01 -25.55
N PHE A 6 3.11 19.70 -25.37
CA PHE A 6 3.32 18.70 -26.42
C PHE A 6 2.30 18.78 -27.57
N PHE A 7 1.18 19.50 -27.35
CA PHE A 7 0.10 19.66 -28.33
C PHE A 7 0.09 21.03 -29.01
N ILE A 8 1.09 21.90 -28.76
CA ILE A 8 1.15 23.23 -29.38
C ILE A 8 1.37 23.07 -30.89
N PRO A 9 0.52 23.69 -31.74
CA PRO A 9 0.70 23.71 -33.18
C PRO A 9 2.04 24.36 -33.52
N GLY A 10 2.87 23.65 -34.25
CA GLY A 10 4.24 24.09 -34.63
C GLY A 10 5.38 23.29 -33.98
N PHE A 11 5.16 22.70 -32.81
CA PHE A 11 6.11 21.74 -32.21
C PHE A 11 5.72 20.29 -32.46
N GLU A 12 4.45 19.98 -32.67
CA GLU A 12 3.83 18.66 -32.97
C GLU A 12 4.64 17.43 -32.50
N VAL A 13 5.07 17.46 -31.23
CA VAL A 13 5.86 16.37 -30.66
C VAL A 13 5.01 15.11 -30.51
N MET A 14 3.68 15.28 -30.32
CA MET A 14 2.73 14.18 -30.13
C MET A 14 1.36 14.56 -30.68
N LYS A 15 0.74 13.65 -31.45
CA LYS A 15 -0.65 13.79 -31.88
C LYS A 15 -1.58 13.31 -30.78
N TRP A 16 -2.76 13.93 -30.65
CA TRP A 16 -3.78 13.54 -29.66
C TRP A 16 -4.10 12.03 -29.69
N ARG A 17 -4.17 11.46 -30.89
CA ARG A 17 -4.47 10.05 -31.09
C ARG A 17 -3.38 9.10 -30.59
N ASP A 18 -2.12 9.53 -30.61
CA ASP A 18 -0.99 8.75 -30.12
C ASP A 18 -0.92 8.85 -28.59
N PHE A 19 -1.24 10.02 -28.03
CA PHE A 19 -1.39 10.23 -26.60
C PHE A 19 -2.51 9.34 -26.02
N GLU A 20 -3.70 9.35 -26.62
CA GLU A 20 -4.84 8.55 -26.19
C GLU A 20 -4.54 7.05 -26.15
N LYS A 21 -3.79 6.54 -27.15
CA LYS A 21 -3.33 5.15 -27.20
C LYS A 21 -2.23 4.82 -26.18
N SER A 22 -1.45 5.81 -25.78
CA SER A 22 -0.34 5.67 -24.82
C SER A 22 -0.81 5.75 -23.38
N ILE A 23 -2.03 6.23 -23.13
CA ILE A 23 -2.58 6.32 -21.77
C ILE A 23 -2.84 4.91 -21.23
N ASN A 24 -2.22 4.61 -20.09
CA ASN A 24 -2.60 3.45 -19.32
C ASN A 24 -3.88 3.76 -18.51
N TRP A 25 -5.04 3.55 -19.13
CA TRP A 25 -6.35 3.78 -18.53
C TRP A 25 -6.55 3.00 -17.23
N SER A 26 -5.93 1.82 -17.11
CA SER A 26 -5.97 1.04 -15.88
C SER A 26 -5.33 1.78 -14.71
N ALA A 27 -4.24 2.49 -14.94
CA ALA A 27 -3.57 3.29 -13.91
C ALA A 27 -4.43 4.47 -13.43
N PHE A 28 -5.41 4.91 -14.23
CA PHE A 28 -6.32 5.98 -13.87
C PHE A 28 -7.60 5.46 -13.18
N PHE A 29 -8.22 4.43 -13.76
CA PHE A 29 -9.49 3.91 -13.22
C PHE A 29 -9.29 3.07 -11.96
N LEU A 30 -8.15 2.43 -11.79
CA LEU A 30 -7.90 1.57 -10.63
C LEU A 30 -7.90 2.38 -9.32
N PRO A 31 -7.14 3.48 -9.15
CA PRO A 31 -7.22 4.30 -7.95
C PRO A 31 -8.61 4.91 -7.72
N ALA A 32 -9.29 5.36 -8.79
CA ALA A 32 -10.62 5.94 -8.68
C ALA A 32 -11.65 4.93 -8.17
N SER A 33 -11.63 3.70 -8.68
CA SER A 33 -12.51 2.62 -8.19
C SER A 33 -12.18 2.22 -6.76
N MET A 34 -10.90 2.22 -6.37
CA MET A 34 -10.49 1.90 -5.00
C MET A 34 -10.93 2.95 -3.99
N ILE A 35 -10.90 4.23 -4.34
CA ILE A 35 -11.47 5.32 -3.52
C ILE A 35 -12.97 5.11 -3.32
N SER A 36 -13.69 4.76 -4.38
CA SER A 36 -15.13 4.45 -4.31
C SER A 36 -15.44 3.26 -3.39
N ILE A 37 -14.65 2.18 -3.51
CA ILE A 37 -14.77 1.00 -2.66
C ILE A 37 -14.44 1.34 -1.20
N GLY A 38 -13.36 2.10 -0.96
CA GLY A 38 -12.99 2.57 0.37
C GLY A 38 -14.11 3.39 1.03
N SER A 39 -14.75 4.29 0.29
CA SER A 39 -15.90 5.04 0.75
C SER A 39 -17.10 4.14 1.09
N ALA A 40 -17.39 3.14 0.27
CA ALA A 40 -18.45 2.18 0.52
C ALA A 40 -18.18 1.31 1.77
N ILE A 41 -16.96 0.87 1.97
CA ILE A 41 -16.51 0.12 3.16
C ILE A 41 -16.74 0.96 4.42
N THR A 42 -16.42 2.25 4.37
CA THR A 42 -16.61 3.15 5.52
C THR A 42 -18.11 3.39 5.79
N SER A 43 -18.90 3.68 4.76
CA SER A 43 -20.33 3.98 4.92
C SER A 43 -21.18 2.77 5.32
N SER A 44 -20.72 1.55 5.01
CA SER A 44 -21.38 0.30 5.39
C SER A 44 -21.10 -0.14 6.83
N GLY A 45 -20.18 0.52 7.56
CA GLY A 45 -19.74 0.08 8.88
C GLY A 45 -18.75 -1.11 8.85
N LEU A 46 -18.38 -1.56 7.66
CA LEU A 46 -17.46 -2.69 7.50
C LEU A 46 -16.05 -2.37 8.05
N SER A 47 -15.64 -1.11 7.97
CA SER A 47 -14.36 -0.66 8.53
C SER A 47 -14.27 -0.87 10.04
N GLN A 48 -15.34 -0.54 10.79
CA GLN A 48 -15.42 -0.74 12.24
C GLN A 48 -15.40 -2.24 12.57
N TRP A 49 -16.14 -3.03 11.81
CA TRP A 49 -16.15 -4.49 12.01
C TRP A 49 -14.77 -5.11 11.76
N ILE A 50 -14.09 -4.71 10.69
CA ILE A 50 -12.71 -5.15 10.40
C ILE A 50 -11.76 -4.71 11.54
N ALA A 51 -11.87 -3.46 12.01
CA ALA A 51 -11.07 -2.97 13.10
C ALA A 51 -11.22 -3.83 14.36
N GLN A 52 -12.44 -4.19 14.72
CA GLN A 52 -12.72 -5.01 15.91
C GLN A 52 -12.26 -6.47 15.79
N VAL A 53 -12.38 -7.06 14.59
CA VAL A 53 -12.01 -8.47 14.35
C VAL A 53 -10.51 -8.65 14.15
N VAL A 54 -9.89 -7.75 13.39
CA VAL A 54 -8.47 -7.85 13.03
C VAL A 54 -7.57 -7.23 14.10
N PHE A 55 -8.05 -6.18 14.76
CA PHE A 55 -7.32 -5.43 15.77
C PHE A 55 -8.09 -5.44 17.11
N PRO A 56 -8.00 -6.50 17.91
CA PRO A 56 -8.69 -6.52 19.20
C PRO A 56 -8.20 -5.39 20.10
N ALA A 57 -9.15 -4.61 20.63
CA ALA A 57 -8.92 -3.39 21.42
C ALA A 57 -8.10 -3.60 22.73
N SER A 58 -7.85 -4.85 23.12
CA SER A 58 -7.11 -5.22 24.33
C SER A 58 -5.61 -5.43 24.13
N MET A 59 -5.05 -5.01 23.00
CA MET A 59 -3.61 -5.13 22.76
C MET A 59 -2.82 -4.05 23.52
N ASN A 60 -2.58 -4.26 24.80
CA ASN A 60 -1.57 -3.52 25.59
C ASN A 60 -0.15 -3.95 25.14
N LEU A 61 0.14 -3.86 23.85
CA LEU A 61 1.43 -4.22 23.31
C LEU A 61 2.30 -2.96 23.13
N PRO A 62 3.62 -3.07 23.27
CA PRO A 62 4.54 -2.00 22.89
C PRO A 62 4.29 -1.56 21.44
N VAL A 63 4.38 -0.28 21.17
CA VAL A 63 4.13 0.31 19.84
C VAL A 63 4.94 -0.41 18.73
N ALA A 64 6.17 -0.80 19.05
CA ALA A 64 7.01 -1.55 18.12
C ALA A 64 6.41 -2.89 17.68
N LEU A 65 5.77 -3.62 18.59
CA LEU A 65 5.09 -4.87 18.28
C LEU A 65 3.82 -4.65 17.46
N VAL A 66 3.07 -3.56 17.74
CA VAL A 66 1.90 -3.17 16.93
C VAL A 66 2.31 -2.83 15.52
N VAL A 67 3.37 -2.04 15.34
CA VAL A 67 3.93 -1.70 14.02
C VAL A 67 4.40 -2.96 13.28
N GLY A 68 5.11 -3.87 13.97
CA GLY A 68 5.54 -5.14 13.40
C GLY A 68 4.37 -6.01 12.96
N PHE A 69 3.32 -6.10 13.78
CA PHE A 69 2.11 -6.85 13.46
C PHE A 69 1.39 -6.28 12.24
N ILE A 70 1.22 -4.96 12.17
CA ILE A 70 0.60 -4.30 11.01
C ILE A 70 1.42 -4.51 9.75
N SER A 71 2.75 -4.38 9.82
CA SER A 71 3.64 -4.64 8.69
C SER A 71 3.52 -6.10 8.22
N PHE A 72 3.50 -7.05 9.15
CA PHE A 72 3.36 -8.46 8.82
C PHE A 72 1.98 -8.78 8.22
N LEU A 73 0.91 -8.24 8.81
CA LEU A 73 -0.45 -8.39 8.30
C LEU A 73 -0.58 -7.82 6.89
N THR A 74 -0.04 -6.61 6.66
CA THR A 74 -0.02 -5.96 5.35
C THR A 74 0.70 -6.85 4.33
N PHE A 75 1.84 -7.41 4.72
CA PHE A 75 2.59 -8.34 3.88
C PHE A 75 1.77 -9.59 3.50
N LEU A 76 1.04 -10.19 4.43
CA LEU A 76 0.16 -11.33 4.14
C LEU A 76 -0.99 -10.95 3.21
N LEU A 77 -1.58 -9.77 3.40
CA LEU A 77 -2.70 -9.29 2.59
C LEU A 77 -2.27 -8.85 1.18
N LEU A 78 -0.99 -8.57 0.94
CA LEU A 78 -0.46 -8.34 -0.41
C LEU A 78 -0.46 -9.61 -1.27
N ILE A 79 -0.62 -10.80 -0.70
CA ILE A 79 -0.74 -12.05 -1.47
C ILE A 79 -2.06 -12.08 -2.25
N PRO A 80 -3.25 -11.94 -1.61
CA PRO A 80 -4.53 -11.90 -2.32
C PRO A 80 -4.84 -10.55 -2.97
N ILE A 81 -4.27 -9.45 -2.47
CA ILE A 81 -4.53 -8.09 -2.96
C ILE A 81 -3.19 -7.43 -3.30
N PRO A 82 -2.58 -7.75 -4.45
CA PRO A 82 -1.23 -7.29 -4.80
C PRO A 82 -1.21 -5.84 -5.32
N VAL A 83 -2.06 -4.97 -4.80
CA VAL A 83 -2.23 -3.59 -5.23
C VAL A 83 -2.17 -2.67 -4.02
N ALA A 84 -1.03 -2.00 -3.83
CA ALA A 84 -0.78 -1.14 -2.68
C ALA A 84 -1.87 -0.08 -2.42
N PRO A 85 -2.33 0.72 -3.39
CA PRO A 85 -3.40 1.69 -3.17
C PRO A 85 -4.72 1.06 -2.69
N ALA A 86 -5.06 -0.13 -3.18
CA ALA A 86 -6.26 -0.85 -2.76
C ALA A 86 -6.19 -1.22 -1.28
N LEU A 87 -5.04 -1.73 -0.87
CA LEU A 87 -4.82 -2.18 0.51
C LEU A 87 -4.80 -1.01 1.49
N VAL A 88 -4.15 0.11 1.10
CA VAL A 88 -4.13 1.33 1.90
C VAL A 88 -5.52 1.93 2.07
N THR A 89 -6.35 1.96 1.02
CA THR A 89 -7.72 2.46 1.13
C THR A 89 -8.63 1.53 1.94
N MET A 90 -8.44 0.22 1.84
CA MET A 90 -9.22 -0.77 2.57
C MET A 90 -8.91 -0.75 4.07
N LEU A 91 -7.63 -0.70 4.44
CA LEU A 91 -7.20 -0.80 5.84
C LEU A 91 -6.96 0.53 6.52
N GLY A 92 -6.81 1.62 5.77
CA GLY A 92 -6.43 2.92 6.33
C GLY A 92 -7.39 3.41 7.40
N ILE A 93 -8.70 3.38 7.12
CA ILE A 93 -9.72 3.86 8.08
C ILE A 93 -9.85 2.92 9.28
N PRO A 94 -9.99 1.58 9.12
CA PRO A 94 -9.96 0.65 10.25
C PRO A 94 -8.73 0.82 11.13
N LEU A 95 -7.58 1.10 10.54
CA LEU A 95 -6.34 1.28 11.26
C LEU A 95 -6.29 2.59 12.05
N ILE A 96 -6.86 3.68 11.51
CA ILE A 96 -7.03 4.95 12.23
C ILE A 96 -7.94 4.76 13.45
N GLU A 97 -9.06 4.07 13.30
CA GLU A 97 -9.99 3.78 14.39
C GLU A 97 -9.34 2.93 15.48
N PHE A 98 -8.61 1.88 15.08
CA PHE A 98 -7.82 1.08 16.02
C PHE A 98 -6.76 1.90 16.76
N ALA A 99 -5.99 2.72 16.04
CA ALA A 99 -4.94 3.55 16.63
C ALA A 99 -5.48 4.52 17.68
N THR A 100 -6.58 5.20 17.36
CA THR A 100 -7.24 6.12 18.31
C THR A 100 -7.78 5.39 19.52
N GLY A 101 -8.36 4.23 19.36
CA GLY A 101 -8.85 3.38 20.46
C GLY A 101 -7.72 2.84 21.35
N ALA A 102 -6.57 2.55 20.77
CA ALA A 102 -5.39 2.05 21.47
C ALA A 102 -4.49 3.17 22.07
N GLY A 103 -4.82 4.45 21.85
CA GLY A 103 -3.99 5.58 22.31
C GLY A 103 -2.67 5.71 21.55
N ILE A 104 -2.58 5.13 20.35
CA ILE A 104 -1.41 5.22 19.47
C ILE A 104 -1.68 6.28 18.40
N SER A 105 -0.63 7.02 18.01
CA SER A 105 -0.77 8.00 16.93
C SER A 105 -1.22 7.33 15.62
N PRO A 106 -2.38 7.69 15.03
CA PRO A 106 -2.85 7.14 13.78
C PRO A 106 -1.85 7.33 12.61
N VAL A 107 -1.14 8.45 12.62
CA VAL A 107 -0.13 8.78 11.59
C VAL A 107 0.95 7.71 11.53
N LEU A 108 1.40 7.21 12.67
CA LEU A 108 2.42 6.18 12.76
C LEU A 108 1.99 4.88 12.07
N LEU A 109 0.76 4.44 12.33
CA LEU A 109 0.24 3.19 11.80
C LEU A 109 -0.09 3.29 10.31
N VAL A 110 -0.62 4.44 9.87
CA VAL A 110 -0.91 4.68 8.44
C VAL A 110 0.38 4.78 7.62
N ILE A 111 1.42 5.43 8.15
CA ILE A 111 2.74 5.44 7.50
C ILE A 111 3.29 4.02 7.40
N THR A 112 3.18 3.22 8.46
CA THR A 112 3.60 1.82 8.46
C THR A 112 2.89 1.02 7.37
N LEU A 113 1.57 1.17 7.28
CA LEU A 113 0.76 0.53 6.23
C LEU A 113 1.24 0.94 4.83
N GLY A 114 1.42 2.24 4.58
CA GLY A 114 1.87 2.77 3.29
C GLY A 114 3.26 2.28 2.90
N LEU A 115 4.22 2.33 3.82
CA LEU A 115 5.58 1.85 3.60
C LEU A 115 5.61 0.35 3.30
N THR A 116 4.82 -0.45 4.01
CA THR A 116 4.78 -1.90 3.81
C THR A 116 4.05 -2.26 2.52
N ALA A 117 2.93 -1.60 2.24
CA ALA A 117 2.16 -1.83 1.02
C ALA A 117 2.94 -1.51 -0.26
N ALA A 118 3.84 -0.52 -0.21
CA ALA A 118 4.70 -0.17 -1.33
C ALA A 118 5.74 -1.27 -1.67
N ASN A 119 5.98 -2.23 -0.78
CA ASN A 119 6.94 -3.32 -0.95
C ASN A 119 6.27 -4.63 -1.42
N CYS A 120 5.52 -4.59 -2.52
CA CYS A 120 4.83 -5.74 -3.09
C CYS A 120 5.75 -6.56 -4.01
N TYR A 121 6.67 -7.33 -3.43
CA TYR A 121 7.64 -8.14 -4.19
C TYR A 121 7.47 -9.66 -3.99
N LEU A 122 6.40 -10.11 -3.33
CA LEU A 122 6.24 -11.53 -3.04
C LEU A 122 5.84 -12.32 -4.30
N LEU A 123 4.89 -11.81 -5.07
CA LEU A 123 4.46 -12.40 -6.32
C LEU A 123 4.54 -11.36 -7.45
N PRO A 124 4.81 -11.77 -8.69
CA PRO A 124 4.86 -10.86 -9.84
C PRO A 124 3.44 -10.46 -10.30
N LEU A 125 2.62 -9.95 -9.37
CA LEU A 125 1.23 -9.55 -9.60
C LEU A 125 1.04 -8.03 -9.60
N ASP A 126 2.02 -7.29 -9.11
CA ASP A 126 2.03 -5.84 -9.19
C ASP A 126 2.69 -5.36 -10.50
N THR A 127 2.46 -4.10 -10.85
CA THR A 127 2.82 -3.49 -12.13
C THR A 127 4.31 -3.65 -12.47
N VAL A 128 5.21 -3.42 -11.51
CA VAL A 128 6.66 -3.49 -11.75
C VAL A 128 7.15 -4.93 -11.84
N PRO A 129 6.84 -5.82 -10.88
CA PRO A 129 7.21 -7.23 -10.97
C PRO A 129 6.63 -7.95 -12.19
N ILE A 130 5.42 -7.61 -12.64
CA ILE A 130 4.82 -8.25 -13.82
C ILE A 130 5.58 -7.92 -15.12
N MET A 131 6.13 -6.71 -15.22
CA MET A 131 6.95 -6.30 -16.37
C MET A 131 8.23 -7.13 -16.46
N THR A 132 8.89 -7.37 -15.33
CA THR A 132 10.10 -8.20 -15.30
C THR A 132 9.79 -9.68 -15.49
N TYR A 133 8.66 -10.17 -14.95
CA TYR A 133 8.18 -11.53 -15.17
C TYR A 133 7.87 -11.81 -16.65
N ALA A 134 7.29 -10.85 -17.35
CA ALA A 134 6.94 -10.95 -18.76
C ALA A 134 8.17 -11.18 -19.68
N THR A 135 9.39 -10.87 -19.22
CA THR A 135 10.62 -11.17 -19.95
C THR A 135 10.97 -12.66 -19.96
N GLY A 136 10.31 -13.49 -19.13
CA GLY A 136 10.57 -14.93 -19.04
C GLY A 136 11.88 -15.29 -18.31
N ALA A 137 12.55 -14.33 -17.66
CA ALA A 137 13.84 -14.53 -17.00
C ALA A 137 13.77 -15.42 -15.75
N TYR A 138 12.60 -15.54 -15.11
CA TYR A 138 12.37 -16.34 -13.90
C TYR A 138 10.94 -16.90 -13.86
N LYS A 139 10.74 -17.93 -13.02
CA LYS A 139 9.43 -18.56 -12.82
C LYS A 139 8.66 -17.83 -11.70
N MET A 140 7.34 -17.95 -11.70
CA MET A 140 6.44 -17.29 -10.74
C MET A 140 6.82 -17.53 -9.27
N PHE A 141 7.27 -18.72 -8.93
CA PHE A 141 7.65 -19.09 -7.56
C PHE A 141 9.11 -18.83 -7.19
N ASP A 142 9.93 -18.36 -8.12
CA ASP A 142 11.32 -18.00 -7.80
C ASP A 142 11.38 -16.65 -7.08
N MET A 143 10.45 -15.76 -7.39
CA MET A 143 10.33 -14.46 -6.74
C MET A 143 10.02 -14.55 -5.24
N PRO A 144 9.04 -15.33 -4.77
CA PRO A 144 8.80 -15.55 -3.34
C PRO A 144 10.02 -16.10 -2.59
N LYS A 145 10.75 -17.05 -3.19
CA LYS A 145 11.93 -17.64 -2.56
C LYS A 145 13.02 -16.61 -2.27
N ALA A 146 13.19 -15.65 -3.19
CA ALA A 146 14.18 -14.60 -3.04
C ALA A 146 13.67 -13.47 -2.12
N SER A 147 12.40 -13.10 -2.23
CA SER A 147 11.86 -11.89 -1.61
C SER A 147 11.31 -12.09 -0.19
N VAL A 148 10.94 -13.30 0.20
CA VAL A 148 10.35 -13.56 1.54
C VAL A 148 11.26 -13.10 2.67
N TRP A 149 12.56 -13.35 2.56
CA TRP A 149 13.53 -12.95 3.57
C TRP A 149 13.70 -11.43 3.63
N ILE A 150 13.68 -10.76 2.49
CA ILE A 150 13.74 -9.30 2.39
C ILE A 150 12.49 -8.69 3.03
N GLN A 151 11.32 -9.26 2.79
CA GLN A 151 10.06 -8.81 3.38
C GLN A 151 10.05 -8.99 4.91
N LEU A 152 10.51 -10.14 5.40
CA LEU A 152 10.62 -10.37 6.85
C LEU A 152 11.62 -9.40 7.50
N LEU A 153 12.76 -9.16 6.85
CA LEU A 153 13.73 -8.17 7.30
C LEU A 153 13.09 -6.77 7.34
N PHE A 154 12.30 -6.42 6.33
CA PHE A 154 11.59 -5.14 6.28
C PHE A 154 10.59 -5.01 7.43
N VAL A 155 9.83 -6.05 7.77
CA VAL A 155 8.91 -6.07 8.92
C VAL A 155 9.67 -5.79 10.22
N VAL A 156 10.82 -6.45 10.44
CA VAL A 156 11.65 -6.23 11.62
C VAL A 156 12.21 -4.80 11.64
N MET A 157 12.72 -4.33 10.51
CA MET A 157 13.24 -2.96 10.42
C MET A 157 12.14 -1.92 10.65
N ALA A 158 10.95 -2.10 10.08
CA ALA A 158 9.83 -1.20 10.29
C ALA A 158 9.39 -1.16 11.75
N SER A 159 9.34 -2.32 12.43
CA SER A 159 8.96 -2.41 13.85
C SER A 159 9.91 -1.66 14.79
N ILE A 160 11.17 -1.51 14.40
CA ILE A 160 12.18 -0.78 15.17
C ILE A 160 12.22 0.69 14.73
N TRP A 161 12.33 0.93 13.44
CA TRP A 161 12.62 2.25 12.90
C TRP A 161 11.42 3.20 12.93
N VAL A 162 10.22 2.71 12.65
CA VAL A 162 9.03 3.59 12.60
C VAL A 162 8.70 4.19 13.97
N PRO A 163 8.71 3.47 15.11
CA PRO A 163 8.55 4.07 16.42
C PRO A 163 9.68 5.05 16.76
N ILE A 164 10.94 4.74 16.45
CA ILE A 164 12.08 5.64 16.69
C ILE A 164 11.90 6.95 15.90
N ALA A 165 11.56 6.84 14.62
CA ALA A 165 11.29 8.01 13.79
C ALA A 165 10.09 8.83 14.33
N GLY A 166 9.05 8.16 14.82
CA GLY A 166 7.90 8.79 15.46
C GLY A 166 8.28 9.60 16.71
N MET A 167 9.16 9.05 17.55
CA MET A 167 9.70 9.75 18.71
C MET A 167 10.55 10.98 18.31
N LEU A 168 11.42 10.83 17.32
CA LEU A 168 12.26 11.91 16.83
C LEU A 168 11.47 13.06 16.20
N LEU A 169 10.33 12.75 15.59
CA LEU A 169 9.44 13.73 14.96
C LEU A 169 8.36 14.29 15.91
N GLY A 170 8.34 13.86 17.18
CA GLY A 170 7.36 14.30 18.16
C GLY A 170 5.92 13.84 17.83
N ILE A 171 5.78 12.71 17.16
CA ILE A 171 4.49 12.09 16.80
C ILE A 171 3.98 11.18 17.93
N ILE A 172 4.90 10.70 18.76
CA ILE A 172 4.64 9.88 19.96
C ILE A 172 5.06 10.67 21.19
#